data_7f1fca41ebfd0a2702d252843866c363
#
_entry.id   7f1fca41ebfd0a2702d252843866c363
#
_cell.length_a   1.000
_cell.length_b   1.000
_cell.length_c   1.000
_cell.angle_alpha   90.00
_cell.angle_beta   90.00
_cell.angle_gamma   90.00
#
_symmetry.space_group_name_H-M   'P 1'
#
loop_
_entity.id
_entity.type
_entity.pdbx_description
1 polymer ?
#
loop_
_entity_poly.entity_id
_entity_poly.type
_entity_poly.pdbx_seq_one_letter_code
_entity_poly.pdbx_strand_id
1 'polypeptide(L)'
;MDDADLLQAFDHQIRRRPESSPGFQTELVDDPAPMLRMTPTGEDAAWGGGVFWCDLDESTADAAIAATVDWFRPRGREFEWKHYGYDRPSDLPDRLRAAGFEPDEEEALIVGEVAVVRDRLAMAPQPEGITVRRLREDPEGAAADWQGVNDLGWAVWDEDTTDMHRAIAAAIAADPRGTSMWVAVAEDGTVVCAARANFHEGTDFASLWGGSTLEAYRGRGIYKALVARRADEAAERGFRFLQVDASPDSRPILERLGLRTLTSTTPWNWRP
;
A
#
# COMPACT_ATOMS: atom_id res chain seq x y z
N MET A 1 -4.81 11.27 20.36
CA MET A 1 -3.38 11.16 20.00
C MET A 1 -3.06 12.33 19.09
N ASP A 2 -1.99 13.07 19.33
CA ASP A 2 -1.54 14.13 18.42
C ASP A 2 -0.81 13.52 17.20
N ASP A 3 -0.41 14.38 16.23
CA ASP A 3 0.18 13.90 14.99
C ASP A 3 1.59 13.31 15.18
N ALA A 4 2.35 13.85 16.13
CA ALA A 4 3.69 13.36 16.43
C ALA A 4 3.65 11.95 17.07
N ASP A 5 2.76 11.76 18.05
CA ASP A 5 2.51 10.47 18.68
C ASP A 5 2.05 9.42 17.67
N LEU A 6 1.17 9.83 16.73
CA LEU A 6 0.61 8.95 15.72
C LEU A 6 1.67 8.54 14.68
N LEU A 7 2.51 9.49 14.27
CA LEU A 7 3.65 9.22 13.38
C LEU A 7 4.66 8.27 14.05
N GLN A 8 4.96 8.48 15.33
CA GLN A 8 5.84 7.59 16.08
C GLN A 8 5.24 6.18 16.22
N ALA A 9 3.94 6.06 16.47
CA ALA A 9 3.27 4.77 16.54
C ALA A 9 3.32 4.04 15.18
N PHE A 10 3.09 4.74 14.07
CA PHE A 10 3.21 4.20 12.72
C PHE A 10 4.65 3.74 12.43
N ASP A 11 5.64 4.58 12.69
CA ASP A 11 7.04 4.23 12.47
C ASP A 11 7.44 2.97 13.25
N HIS A 12 7.08 2.91 14.54
CA HIS A 12 7.42 1.78 15.39
C HIS A 12 6.64 0.49 15.04
N GLN A 13 5.33 0.60 14.74
CA GLN A 13 4.47 -0.58 14.57
C GLN A 13 4.42 -1.08 13.12
N ILE A 14 4.75 -0.24 12.13
CA ILE A 14 4.68 -0.57 10.70
C ILE A 14 6.06 -0.54 10.06
N ARG A 15 6.74 0.62 10.03
CA ARG A 15 7.98 0.77 9.26
C ARG A 15 9.17 -0.01 9.82
N ARG A 16 9.32 -0.04 11.15
CA ARG A 16 10.46 -0.71 11.83
C ARG A 16 10.24 -2.18 12.11
N ARG A 17 9.17 -2.77 11.59
CA ARG A 17 8.90 -4.20 11.79
C ARG A 17 9.47 -5.02 10.65
N PRO A 18 10.32 -6.01 10.94
CA PRO A 18 10.81 -6.97 9.95
C PRO A 18 9.74 -8.03 9.65
N GLU A 19 8.55 -7.59 9.24
CA GLU A 19 7.49 -8.52 8.84
C GLU A 19 7.76 -9.05 7.43
N SER A 20 7.72 -10.37 7.30
CA SER A 20 7.71 -11.01 5.99
C SER A 20 6.27 -11.11 5.49
N SER A 21 6.05 -10.72 4.25
CA SER A 21 4.79 -10.96 3.55
C SER A 21 4.89 -12.25 2.73
N PRO A 22 3.77 -12.94 2.44
CA PRO A 22 3.81 -14.09 1.54
C PRO A 22 4.52 -13.74 0.22
N GLY A 23 5.53 -14.53 -0.14
CA GLY A 23 6.38 -14.28 -1.31
C GLY A 23 7.55 -13.30 -1.11
N PHE A 24 7.67 -12.71 0.08
CA PHE A 24 8.76 -11.79 0.44
C PHE A 24 9.34 -12.13 1.80
N GLN A 25 10.60 -11.81 1.97
CA GLN A 25 11.28 -11.82 3.27
C GLN A 25 11.81 -10.42 3.57
N THR A 26 11.73 -10.01 4.84
CA THR A 26 12.29 -8.75 5.32
C THR A 26 13.46 -9.07 6.25
N GLU A 27 14.58 -8.40 6.04
CA GLU A 27 15.78 -8.54 6.86
C GLU A 27 16.24 -7.18 7.37
N LEU A 28 16.77 -7.17 8.59
CA LEU A 28 17.52 -6.02 9.12
C LEU A 28 18.96 -6.13 8.61
N VAL A 29 19.41 -5.11 7.90
CA VAL A 29 20.79 -4.95 7.43
C VAL A 29 21.43 -3.87 8.31
N ASP A 30 22.51 -4.18 9.02
CA ASP A 30 23.15 -3.27 9.97
C ASP A 30 24.39 -2.55 9.40
N ASP A 31 24.93 -3.01 8.27
CA ASP A 31 26.14 -2.45 7.67
C ASP A 31 25.83 -1.95 6.23
N PRO A 32 26.14 -0.71 5.88
CA PRO A 32 26.84 0.33 6.65
C PRO A 32 25.98 1.08 7.68
N ALA A 33 24.68 0.91 7.69
CA ALA A 33 23.76 1.47 8.68
C ALA A 33 22.47 0.65 8.76
N PRO A 34 21.73 0.74 9.88
CA PRO A 34 20.50 -0.02 10.05
C PRO A 34 19.45 0.33 8.98
N MET A 35 18.95 -0.69 8.26
CA MET A 35 17.85 -0.55 7.31
C MET A 35 17.04 -1.84 7.19
N LEU A 36 15.76 -1.74 6.90
CA LEU A 36 14.93 -2.89 6.56
C LEU A 36 14.84 -3.06 5.05
N ARG A 37 15.38 -4.18 4.58
CA ARG A 37 15.35 -4.58 3.18
C ARG A 37 14.36 -5.72 2.98
N MET A 38 13.38 -5.52 2.11
CA MET A 38 12.42 -6.56 1.69
C MET A 38 12.84 -7.10 0.33
N THR A 39 12.85 -8.42 0.20
CA THR A 39 13.25 -9.11 -1.02
C THR A 39 12.30 -10.25 -1.35
N PRO A 40 12.01 -10.52 -2.63
CA PRO A 40 11.18 -11.64 -3.01
C PRO A 40 11.89 -12.97 -2.71
N THR A 41 11.11 -13.98 -2.30
CA THR A 41 11.60 -15.33 -2.03
C THR A 41 11.64 -16.21 -3.30
N GLY A 42 10.98 -15.78 -4.40
CA GLY A 42 10.93 -16.47 -5.69
C GLY A 42 11.63 -15.71 -6.81
N GLU A 43 12.01 -16.42 -7.89
CA GLU A 43 12.64 -15.80 -9.06
C GLU A 43 11.62 -15.03 -9.92
N ASP A 44 10.36 -15.48 -9.95
CA ASP A 44 9.27 -14.91 -10.77
C ASP A 44 8.44 -13.85 -10.00
N ALA A 45 9.01 -13.19 -9.00
CA ALA A 45 8.27 -12.18 -8.27
C ALA A 45 7.98 -10.96 -9.16
N ALA A 46 6.73 -10.51 -9.16
CA ALA A 46 6.24 -9.36 -9.92
C ALA A 46 6.86 -8.03 -9.48
N TRP A 47 7.49 -8.00 -8.32
CA TRP A 47 8.15 -6.82 -7.75
C TRP A 47 9.51 -7.19 -7.15
N GLY A 48 10.51 -6.35 -7.37
CA GLY A 48 11.90 -6.67 -7.02
C GLY A 48 12.25 -6.54 -5.54
N GLY A 49 11.40 -5.89 -4.75
CA GLY A 49 11.66 -5.60 -3.35
C GLY A 49 12.08 -4.15 -3.10
N GLY A 50 12.62 -3.85 -1.92
CA GLY A 50 13.04 -2.48 -1.62
C GLY A 50 13.54 -2.26 -0.21
N VAL A 51 13.82 -0.98 0.09
CA VAL A 51 14.13 -0.45 1.42
C VAL A 51 12.94 0.36 1.92
N PHE A 52 12.36 -0.04 3.06
CA PHE A 52 11.16 0.60 3.61
C PHE A 52 11.38 1.37 4.90
N TRP A 53 12.51 1.15 5.53
CA TRP A 53 12.97 1.90 6.70
C TRP A 53 14.50 1.93 6.72
N CYS A 54 15.06 3.05 7.16
CA CYS A 54 16.49 3.21 7.35
C CYS A 54 16.76 4.20 8.51
N ASP A 55 17.90 4.01 9.17
CA ASP A 55 18.42 4.94 10.18
C ASP A 55 19.79 5.42 9.69
N LEU A 56 19.77 6.44 8.83
CA LEU A 56 20.94 6.98 8.15
C LEU A 56 21.31 8.35 8.71
N ASP A 57 22.56 8.74 8.47
CA ASP A 57 23.07 10.10 8.65
C ASP A 57 23.89 10.53 7.43
N GLU A 58 24.43 11.74 7.47
CA GLU A 58 25.25 12.31 6.39
C GLU A 58 26.50 11.47 6.06
N SER A 59 27.00 10.71 7.03
CA SER A 59 28.23 9.89 6.86
C SER A 59 27.96 8.49 6.33
N THR A 60 26.75 7.96 6.53
CA THR A 60 26.38 6.58 6.20
C THR A 60 25.53 6.44 4.95
N ALA A 61 24.80 7.49 4.56
CA ALA A 61 23.79 7.43 3.50
C ALA A 61 24.35 6.97 2.15
N ASP A 62 25.46 7.56 1.68
CA ASP A 62 26.01 7.22 0.36
C ASP A 62 26.50 5.76 0.32
N ALA A 63 27.11 5.29 1.40
CA ALA A 63 27.57 3.91 1.51
C ALA A 63 26.38 2.93 1.56
N ALA A 64 25.29 3.27 2.27
CA ALA A 64 24.09 2.46 2.37
C ALA A 64 23.36 2.35 1.01
N ILE A 65 23.26 3.46 0.29
CA ILE A 65 22.68 3.49 -1.06
C ILE A 65 23.51 2.63 -2.00
N ALA A 66 24.84 2.81 -2.02
CA ALA A 66 25.73 2.05 -2.90
C ALA A 66 25.68 0.54 -2.59
N ALA A 67 25.73 0.15 -1.32
CA ALA A 67 25.65 -1.25 -0.88
C ALA A 67 24.29 -1.88 -1.31
N THR A 68 23.20 -1.13 -1.23
CA THR A 68 21.89 -1.60 -1.66
C THR A 68 21.84 -1.79 -3.18
N VAL A 69 22.31 -0.82 -3.95
CA VAL A 69 22.41 -0.94 -5.43
C VAL A 69 23.28 -2.13 -5.82
N ASP A 70 24.44 -2.31 -5.19
CA ASP A 70 25.36 -3.42 -5.49
C ASP A 70 24.76 -4.78 -5.11
N TRP A 71 23.85 -4.81 -4.14
CA TRP A 71 23.14 -6.03 -3.77
C TRP A 71 22.07 -6.41 -4.82
N PHE A 72 21.27 -5.45 -5.35
CA PHE A 72 20.20 -5.71 -6.31
C PHE A 72 20.71 -5.87 -7.75
N ARG A 73 21.74 -5.10 -8.18
CA ARG A 73 22.28 -5.09 -9.54
C ARG A 73 22.65 -6.47 -10.12
N PRO A 74 23.41 -7.36 -9.42
CA PRO A 74 23.74 -8.68 -9.96
C PRO A 74 22.53 -9.60 -10.13
N ARG A 75 21.42 -9.25 -9.47
CA ARG A 75 20.16 -10.01 -9.55
C ARG A 75 19.28 -9.55 -10.71
N GLY A 76 19.68 -8.50 -11.44
CA GLY A 76 18.95 -7.97 -12.57
C GLY A 76 17.55 -7.45 -12.17
N ARG A 77 17.39 -7.01 -10.94
CA ARG A 77 16.08 -6.60 -10.38
C ARG A 77 16.02 -5.10 -10.16
N GLU A 78 14.94 -4.49 -10.60
CA GLU A 78 14.54 -3.17 -10.11
C GLU A 78 14.11 -3.27 -8.66
N PHE A 79 14.23 -2.17 -7.90
CA PHE A 79 13.79 -2.11 -6.52
C PHE A 79 13.42 -0.68 -6.12
N GLU A 80 12.62 -0.58 -5.05
CA GLU A 80 12.13 0.67 -4.53
C GLU A 80 12.90 1.08 -3.25
N TRP A 81 13.18 2.36 -3.12
CA TRP A 81 13.50 2.98 -1.83
C TRP A 81 12.34 3.87 -1.42
N LYS A 82 11.57 3.44 -0.43
CA LYS A 82 10.44 4.21 0.09
C LYS A 82 10.95 5.29 1.04
N HIS A 83 11.00 6.52 0.55
CA HIS A 83 11.42 7.69 1.33
C HIS A 83 10.22 8.34 2.02
N TYR A 84 10.37 8.72 3.28
CA TYR A 84 9.40 9.53 4.02
C TYR A 84 10.02 10.89 4.35
N GLY A 85 9.22 11.96 4.36
CA GLY A 85 9.69 13.34 4.51
C GLY A 85 10.43 13.65 5.81
N TYR A 86 10.43 12.73 6.79
CA TYR A 86 11.20 12.82 8.03
C TYR A 86 12.46 11.93 8.06
N ASP A 87 12.72 11.17 6.99
CA ASP A 87 13.93 10.35 6.89
C ASP A 87 15.18 11.22 6.84
N ARG A 88 16.29 10.67 7.29
CA ARG A 88 17.57 11.36 7.34
C ARG A 88 18.58 10.69 6.39
N PRO A 89 19.59 11.43 5.94
CA PRO A 89 19.76 12.89 6.07
C PRO A 89 18.73 13.66 5.22
N SER A 90 18.54 14.95 5.46
CA SER A 90 17.52 15.76 4.77
C SER A 90 17.74 15.89 3.25
N ASP A 91 18.97 15.63 2.78
CA ASP A 91 19.35 15.57 1.37
C ASP A 91 19.31 14.14 0.78
N LEU A 92 18.71 13.17 1.50
CA LEU A 92 18.57 11.78 1.03
C LEU A 92 17.95 11.67 -0.37
N PRO A 93 16.90 12.44 -0.73
CA PRO A 93 16.38 12.47 -2.10
C PRO A 93 17.40 12.85 -3.18
N ASP A 94 18.29 13.80 -2.90
CA ASP A 94 19.32 14.22 -3.86
C ASP A 94 20.41 13.15 -4.00
N ARG A 95 20.74 12.45 -2.92
CA ARG A 95 21.68 11.32 -2.94
C ARG A 95 21.11 10.12 -3.71
N LEU A 96 19.83 9.79 -3.51
CA LEU A 96 19.15 8.76 -4.30
C LEU A 96 19.16 9.09 -5.79
N ARG A 97 18.85 10.33 -6.15
CA ARG A 97 18.92 10.79 -7.55
C ARG A 97 20.33 10.67 -8.13
N ALA A 98 21.34 11.06 -7.36
CA ALA A 98 22.74 10.95 -7.78
C ALA A 98 23.18 9.48 -7.97
N ALA A 99 22.58 8.54 -7.26
CA ALA A 99 22.81 7.10 -7.39
C ALA A 99 21.98 6.43 -8.51
N GLY A 100 21.21 7.22 -9.28
CA GLY A 100 20.45 6.74 -10.43
C GLY A 100 19.02 6.30 -10.12
N PHE A 101 18.48 6.65 -8.96
CA PHE A 101 17.07 6.44 -8.68
C PHE A 101 16.21 7.53 -9.32
N GLU A 102 15.02 7.14 -9.76
CA GLU A 102 13.99 8.04 -10.27
C GLU A 102 12.82 8.09 -9.29
N PRO A 103 12.36 9.29 -8.89
CA PRO A 103 11.20 9.41 -8.02
C PRO A 103 9.92 9.10 -8.79
N ASP A 104 8.98 8.42 -8.12
CA ASP A 104 7.59 8.34 -8.55
C ASP A 104 6.79 9.54 -7.99
N GLU A 105 5.47 9.56 -8.22
CA GLU A 105 4.59 10.60 -7.69
C GLU A 105 4.67 10.66 -6.16
N GLU A 106 4.83 11.87 -5.62
CA GLU A 106 4.79 12.07 -4.18
C GLU A 106 3.38 11.78 -3.65
N GLU A 107 3.32 10.97 -2.61
CA GLU A 107 2.12 10.62 -1.88
C GLU A 107 2.13 11.25 -0.48
N ALA A 108 1.01 11.20 0.22
CA ALA A 108 0.91 11.58 1.61
C ALA A 108 0.66 10.36 2.49
N LEU A 109 1.52 10.15 3.49
CA LEU A 109 1.18 9.25 4.58
C LEU A 109 0.04 9.88 5.38
N ILE A 110 -1.14 9.28 5.31
CA ILE A 110 -2.31 9.71 6.07
C ILE A 110 -2.78 8.59 6.99
N VAL A 111 -3.15 8.99 8.22
CA VAL A 111 -3.63 8.06 9.24
C VAL A 111 -4.90 8.60 9.89
N GLY A 112 -5.86 7.72 10.20
CA GLY A 112 -7.08 8.09 10.89
C GLY A 112 -7.58 7.00 11.82
N GLU A 113 -8.33 7.38 12.85
CA GLU A 113 -8.99 6.42 13.74
C GLU A 113 -10.14 5.72 12.99
N VAL A 114 -10.17 4.40 13.02
CA VAL A 114 -11.22 3.56 12.41
C VAL A 114 -12.61 4.03 12.84
N ALA A 115 -12.80 4.33 14.14
CA ALA A 115 -14.08 4.79 14.67
C ALA A 115 -14.55 6.11 14.02
N VAL A 116 -13.64 7.08 13.84
CA VAL A 116 -13.95 8.37 13.21
C VAL A 116 -14.33 8.19 11.74
N VAL A 117 -13.60 7.36 11.00
CA VAL A 117 -13.89 7.09 9.59
C VAL A 117 -15.26 6.41 9.44
N ARG A 118 -15.57 5.45 10.30
CA ARG A 118 -16.88 4.76 10.31
C ARG A 118 -18.03 5.71 10.63
N ASP A 119 -17.88 6.57 11.63
CA ASP A 119 -18.91 7.55 12.00
C ASP A 119 -19.20 8.51 10.83
N ARG A 120 -18.18 8.96 10.12
CA ARG A 120 -18.33 9.84 8.95
C ARG A 120 -18.98 9.16 7.77
N LEU A 121 -18.85 7.84 7.66
CA LEU A 121 -19.43 7.04 6.58
C LEU A 121 -20.78 6.38 6.95
N ALA A 122 -21.19 6.42 8.22
CA ALA A 122 -22.40 5.75 8.70
C ALA A 122 -23.69 6.18 7.95
N MET A 123 -23.75 7.45 7.52
CA MET A 123 -24.89 8.02 6.78
C MET A 123 -24.59 8.19 5.29
N ALA A 124 -23.46 7.68 4.78
CA ALA A 124 -23.14 7.79 3.38
C ALA A 124 -24.12 6.95 2.55
N PRO A 125 -24.73 7.51 1.48
CA PRO A 125 -25.63 6.75 0.64
C PRO A 125 -24.88 5.62 -0.04
N GLN A 126 -25.54 4.47 -0.17
CA GLN A 126 -25.02 3.38 -1.00
C GLN A 126 -25.08 3.82 -2.48
N PRO A 127 -24.04 3.55 -3.26
CA PRO A 127 -24.04 3.90 -4.69
C PRO A 127 -25.11 3.11 -5.45
N GLU A 128 -25.96 3.82 -6.17
CA GLU A 128 -27.08 3.22 -6.93
C GLU A 128 -26.58 2.29 -8.03
N GLY A 129 -27.19 1.12 -8.17
CA GLY A 129 -26.82 0.11 -9.17
C GLY A 129 -25.47 -0.56 -8.96
N ILE A 130 -24.90 -0.45 -7.74
CA ILE A 130 -23.58 -1.00 -7.43
C ILE A 130 -23.66 -1.92 -6.22
N THR A 131 -23.13 -3.13 -6.36
CA THR A 131 -22.95 -4.07 -5.26
C THR A 131 -21.50 -4.03 -4.76
N VAL A 132 -21.29 -3.69 -3.48
CA VAL A 132 -19.97 -3.71 -2.85
C VAL A 132 -19.84 -4.97 -2.00
N ARG A 133 -18.86 -5.81 -2.30
CA ARG A 133 -18.62 -7.09 -1.63
C ARG A 133 -17.14 -7.49 -1.62
N ARG A 134 -16.79 -8.48 -0.82
CA ARG A 134 -15.52 -9.20 -0.96
C ARG A 134 -15.51 -10.01 -2.26
N LEU A 135 -14.31 -10.42 -2.67
CA LEU A 135 -14.19 -11.42 -3.72
C LEU A 135 -14.99 -12.67 -3.34
N ARG A 136 -15.56 -13.34 -4.34
CA ARG A 136 -16.27 -14.61 -4.16
C ARG A 136 -15.29 -15.69 -3.72
N GLU A 137 -15.75 -16.61 -2.89
CA GLU A 137 -14.93 -17.68 -2.34
C GLU A 137 -14.97 -18.95 -3.22
N ASP A 138 -16.02 -19.13 -4.01
CA ASP A 138 -16.11 -20.24 -4.97
C ASP A 138 -15.10 -20.04 -6.12
N PRO A 139 -14.47 -21.11 -6.60
CA PRO A 139 -13.36 -20.98 -7.56
C PRO A 139 -13.72 -20.28 -8.87
N GLU A 140 -14.92 -20.49 -9.39
CA GLU A 140 -15.38 -19.88 -10.63
C GLU A 140 -15.66 -18.40 -10.44
N GLY A 141 -16.34 -18.05 -9.35
CA GLY A 141 -16.62 -16.68 -8.97
C GLY A 141 -15.35 -15.89 -8.65
N ALA A 142 -14.41 -16.50 -7.91
CA ALA A 142 -13.11 -15.89 -7.61
C ALA A 142 -12.32 -15.60 -8.88
N ALA A 143 -12.27 -16.55 -9.81
CA ALA A 143 -11.57 -16.37 -11.10
C ALA A 143 -12.20 -15.21 -11.92
N ALA A 144 -13.54 -15.14 -11.98
CA ALA A 144 -14.24 -14.06 -12.68
C ALA A 144 -14.00 -12.69 -12.00
N ASP A 145 -13.97 -12.65 -10.66
CA ASP A 145 -13.68 -11.41 -9.92
C ASP A 145 -12.25 -10.93 -10.18
N TRP A 146 -11.27 -11.83 -10.14
CA TRP A 146 -9.87 -11.46 -10.45
C TRP A 146 -9.69 -11.01 -11.90
N GLN A 147 -10.39 -11.64 -12.85
CA GLN A 147 -10.41 -11.16 -14.24
C GLN A 147 -10.94 -9.72 -14.29
N GLY A 148 -12.07 -9.43 -13.63
CA GLY A 148 -12.62 -8.07 -13.57
C GLY A 148 -11.69 -7.06 -12.90
N VAL A 149 -10.90 -7.48 -11.88
CA VAL A 149 -9.87 -6.62 -11.25
C VAL A 149 -8.72 -6.34 -12.22
N ASN A 150 -8.29 -7.33 -13.01
CA ASN A 150 -7.27 -7.13 -14.06
C ASN A 150 -7.78 -6.19 -15.17
N ASP A 151 -9.01 -6.38 -15.63
CA ASP A 151 -9.62 -5.51 -16.65
C ASP A 151 -9.72 -4.05 -16.14
N LEU A 152 -10.04 -3.87 -14.85
CA LEU A 152 -10.02 -2.57 -14.20
C LEU A 152 -8.60 -1.97 -14.17
N GLY A 153 -7.58 -2.76 -13.85
CA GLY A 153 -6.18 -2.34 -13.87
C GLY A 153 -5.76 -1.79 -15.22
N TRP A 154 -6.03 -2.54 -16.29
CA TRP A 154 -5.83 -2.10 -17.67
C TRP A 154 -6.54 -0.77 -17.99
N ALA A 155 -7.81 -0.66 -17.59
CA ALA A 155 -8.61 0.51 -17.89
C ALA A 155 -8.20 1.78 -17.12
N VAL A 156 -7.54 1.64 -15.96
CA VAL A 156 -7.19 2.77 -15.10
C VAL A 156 -5.73 3.17 -15.22
N TRP A 157 -4.81 2.19 -15.39
CA TRP A 157 -3.37 2.44 -15.38
C TRP A 157 -2.70 2.23 -16.74
N ASP A 158 -3.41 1.67 -17.72
CA ASP A 158 -2.85 1.28 -19.03
C ASP A 158 -1.66 0.31 -18.89
N GLU A 159 -1.73 -0.56 -17.88
CA GLU A 159 -0.67 -1.53 -17.53
C GLU A 159 -1.23 -2.93 -17.28
N ASP A 160 -0.43 -3.96 -17.56
CA ASP A 160 -0.74 -5.34 -17.20
C ASP A 160 -0.46 -5.59 -15.72
N THR A 161 -1.51 -5.61 -14.93
CA THR A 161 -1.45 -5.87 -13.49
C THR A 161 -1.65 -7.35 -13.11
N THR A 162 -1.68 -8.26 -14.09
CA THR A 162 -2.02 -9.68 -13.88
C THR A 162 -1.07 -10.37 -12.91
N ASP A 163 0.24 -10.14 -13.03
CA ASP A 163 1.23 -10.78 -12.15
C ASP A 163 1.16 -10.22 -10.73
N MET A 164 0.94 -8.92 -10.58
CA MET A 164 0.71 -8.29 -9.28
C MET A 164 -0.54 -8.87 -8.61
N HIS A 165 -1.66 -8.96 -9.33
CA HIS A 165 -2.90 -9.50 -8.79
C HIS A 165 -2.80 -11.00 -8.48
N ARG A 166 -2.03 -11.76 -9.27
CA ARG A 166 -1.73 -13.16 -8.96
C ARG A 166 -0.95 -13.30 -7.65
N ALA A 167 0.03 -12.43 -7.41
CA ALA A 167 0.79 -12.40 -6.16
C ALA A 167 -0.12 -12.04 -4.96
N ILE A 168 -1.01 -11.07 -5.12
CA ILE A 168 -2.00 -10.71 -4.10
C ILE A 168 -2.96 -11.88 -3.82
N ALA A 169 -3.45 -12.55 -4.86
CA ALA A 169 -4.32 -13.73 -4.71
C ALA A 169 -3.62 -14.86 -3.95
N ALA A 170 -2.34 -15.12 -4.27
CA ALA A 170 -1.53 -16.10 -3.55
C ALA A 170 -1.31 -15.70 -2.09
N ALA A 171 -1.07 -14.42 -1.81
CA ALA A 171 -0.95 -13.91 -0.44
C ALA A 171 -2.24 -14.08 0.37
N ILE A 172 -3.41 -13.78 -0.21
CA ILE A 172 -4.72 -14.01 0.41
C ILE A 172 -4.95 -15.51 0.68
N ALA A 173 -4.58 -16.38 -0.25
CA ALA A 173 -4.73 -17.82 -0.07
C ALA A 173 -3.81 -18.36 1.03
N ALA A 174 -2.60 -17.82 1.17
CA ALA A 174 -1.64 -18.22 2.20
C ALA A 174 -2.03 -17.69 3.59
N ASP A 175 -2.52 -16.45 3.66
CA ASP A 175 -3.01 -15.82 4.89
C ASP A 175 -4.30 -15.03 4.63
N PRO A 176 -5.49 -15.68 4.73
CA PRO A 176 -6.78 -15.01 4.57
C PRO A 176 -7.09 -13.97 5.65
N ARG A 177 -6.30 -13.96 6.73
CA ARG A 177 -6.45 -12.97 7.81
C ARG A 177 -5.58 -11.73 7.58
N GLY A 178 -4.48 -11.85 6.85
CA GLY A 178 -3.55 -10.74 6.59
C GLY A 178 -4.04 -9.76 5.54
N THR A 179 -4.84 -10.23 4.58
CA THR A 179 -5.28 -9.38 3.46
C THR A 179 -6.72 -9.66 3.07
N SER A 180 -7.49 -8.61 2.76
CA SER A 180 -8.80 -8.73 2.13
C SER A 180 -8.88 -7.89 0.86
N MET A 181 -9.63 -8.39 -0.13
CA MET A 181 -9.90 -7.70 -1.39
C MET A 181 -11.40 -7.44 -1.53
N TRP A 182 -11.76 -6.19 -1.83
CA TRP A 182 -13.12 -5.72 -2.00
C TRP A 182 -13.33 -5.20 -3.41
N VAL A 183 -14.47 -5.50 -3.98
CA VAL A 183 -14.89 -5.04 -5.32
C VAL A 183 -16.24 -4.35 -5.26
N ALA A 184 -16.43 -3.36 -6.13
CA ALA A 184 -17.71 -2.78 -6.47
C ALA A 184 -18.08 -3.24 -7.87
N VAL A 185 -19.25 -3.85 -8.00
CA VAL A 185 -19.73 -4.50 -9.23
C VAL A 185 -21.00 -3.83 -9.69
N ALA A 186 -21.07 -3.42 -10.95
CA ALA A 186 -22.27 -2.87 -11.59
C ALA A 186 -23.29 -3.97 -11.89
N GLU A 187 -24.52 -3.57 -12.26
CA GLU A 187 -25.62 -4.52 -12.54
C GLU A 187 -25.32 -5.48 -13.68
N ASP A 188 -24.51 -5.08 -14.63
CA ASP A 188 -24.06 -5.92 -15.77
C ASP A 188 -22.91 -6.89 -15.41
N GLY A 189 -22.46 -6.89 -14.17
CA GLY A 189 -21.36 -7.72 -13.69
C GLY A 189 -19.98 -7.10 -13.82
N THR A 190 -19.84 -5.90 -14.38
CA THR A 190 -18.55 -5.21 -14.53
C THR A 190 -17.98 -4.81 -13.17
N VAL A 191 -16.71 -5.14 -12.90
CA VAL A 191 -15.96 -4.63 -11.73
C VAL A 191 -15.57 -3.18 -12.04
N VAL A 192 -16.17 -2.25 -11.32
CA VAL A 192 -16.00 -0.80 -11.54
C VAL A 192 -15.09 -0.11 -10.54
N CYS A 193 -14.82 -0.77 -9.42
CA CYS A 193 -13.84 -0.33 -8.44
C CYS A 193 -13.30 -1.53 -7.67
N ALA A 194 -12.03 -1.52 -7.33
CA ALA A 194 -11.39 -2.55 -6.51
C ALA A 194 -10.45 -1.91 -5.51
N ALA A 195 -10.32 -2.54 -4.33
CA ALA A 195 -9.42 -2.07 -3.29
C ALA A 195 -9.13 -3.17 -2.26
N ARG A 196 -7.91 -3.19 -1.71
CA ARG A 196 -7.53 -4.14 -0.66
C ARG A 196 -7.31 -3.46 0.68
N ALA A 197 -7.35 -4.25 1.75
CA ALA A 197 -6.87 -3.90 3.07
C ALA A 197 -5.89 -4.95 3.54
N ASN A 198 -4.77 -4.50 4.14
CA ASN A 198 -3.82 -5.36 4.81
C ASN A 198 -3.96 -5.14 6.33
N PHE A 199 -3.96 -6.23 7.08
CA PHE A 199 -4.16 -6.26 8.53
C PHE A 199 -2.87 -6.70 9.20
N HIS A 200 -2.21 -5.78 9.89
CA HIS A 200 -0.90 -6.02 10.49
C HIS A 200 -1.08 -6.62 11.89
N GLU A 201 -1.08 -7.94 11.99
CA GLU A 201 -1.30 -8.65 13.25
C GLU A 201 -0.33 -8.21 14.34
N GLY A 202 -0.83 -8.02 15.57
CA GLY A 202 -0.05 -7.52 16.69
C GLY A 202 0.26 -6.03 16.66
N THR A 203 -0.39 -5.26 15.76
CA THR A 203 -0.35 -3.79 15.72
C THR A 203 -1.73 -3.18 15.85
N ASP A 204 -1.79 -1.85 16.00
CA ASP A 204 -3.03 -1.08 15.97
C ASP A 204 -3.51 -0.74 14.54
N PHE A 205 -2.77 -1.11 13.50
CA PHE A 205 -2.92 -0.57 12.14
C PHE A 205 -3.46 -1.59 11.13
N ALA A 206 -4.37 -1.11 10.29
CA ALA A 206 -4.71 -1.71 9.00
C ALA A 206 -4.37 -0.72 7.87
N SER A 207 -3.78 -1.20 6.78
CA SER A 207 -3.40 -0.38 5.63
C SER A 207 -4.40 -0.53 4.49
N LEU A 208 -4.73 0.57 3.82
CA LEU A 208 -5.63 0.59 2.67
C LEU A 208 -4.82 0.79 1.37
N TRP A 209 -5.07 -0.05 0.37
CA TRP A 209 -4.30 -0.08 -0.87
C TRP A 209 -5.20 -0.18 -2.12
N GLY A 210 -4.69 0.29 -3.26
CA GLY A 210 -5.18 -0.04 -4.58
C GLY A 210 -6.62 0.41 -4.88
N GLY A 211 -7.05 1.54 -4.36
CA GLY A 211 -8.39 2.07 -4.55
C GLY A 211 -8.61 2.67 -5.94
N SER A 212 -8.83 1.86 -6.96
CA SER A 212 -9.05 2.30 -8.35
C SER A 212 -10.52 2.29 -8.72
N THR A 213 -10.97 3.30 -9.46
CA THR A 213 -12.36 3.41 -9.95
C THR A 213 -12.37 3.78 -11.42
N LEU A 214 -13.11 3.04 -12.25
CA LEU A 214 -13.36 3.39 -13.66
C LEU A 214 -13.82 4.83 -13.79
N GLU A 215 -13.31 5.56 -14.76
CA GLU A 215 -13.59 6.98 -14.94
C GLU A 215 -15.09 7.28 -15.03
N ALA A 216 -15.83 6.50 -15.82
CA ALA A 216 -17.29 6.62 -15.99
C ALA A 216 -18.10 6.41 -14.69
N TYR A 217 -17.48 5.86 -13.65
CA TYR A 217 -18.10 5.59 -12.36
C TYR A 217 -17.60 6.48 -11.22
N ARG A 218 -16.66 7.40 -11.50
CA ARG A 218 -16.17 8.37 -10.52
C ARG A 218 -17.27 9.34 -10.09
N GLY A 219 -17.11 9.95 -8.92
CA GLY A 219 -18.07 10.91 -8.38
C GLY A 219 -19.36 10.32 -7.79
N ARG A 220 -19.57 9.00 -7.89
CA ARG A 220 -20.79 8.30 -7.45
C ARG A 220 -20.71 7.71 -6.03
N GLY A 221 -19.67 8.04 -5.26
CA GLY A 221 -19.49 7.54 -3.88
C GLY A 221 -18.94 6.11 -3.76
N ILE A 222 -18.61 5.44 -4.87
CA ILE A 222 -18.18 4.03 -4.90
C ILE A 222 -16.89 3.82 -4.10
N TYR A 223 -15.88 4.68 -4.32
CA TYR A 223 -14.63 4.61 -3.54
C TYR A 223 -14.89 4.72 -2.02
N LYS A 224 -15.76 5.65 -1.59
CA LYS A 224 -16.14 5.80 -0.19
C LYS A 224 -16.83 4.56 0.37
N ALA A 225 -17.68 3.90 -0.44
CA ALA A 225 -18.32 2.66 -0.03
C ALA A 225 -17.31 1.53 0.20
N LEU A 226 -16.23 1.44 -0.62
CA LEU A 226 -15.14 0.50 -0.38
C LEU A 226 -14.32 0.88 0.87
N VAL A 227 -14.09 2.18 1.11
CA VAL A 227 -13.43 2.62 2.37
C VAL A 227 -14.29 2.21 3.58
N ALA A 228 -15.62 2.40 3.52
CA ALA A 228 -16.52 2.00 4.61
C ALA A 228 -16.41 0.52 4.94
N ARG A 229 -16.47 -0.37 3.93
CA ARG A 229 -16.36 -1.82 4.13
C ARG A 229 -15.03 -2.24 4.75
N ARG A 230 -13.92 -1.64 4.32
CA ARG A 230 -12.60 -1.93 4.87
C ARG A 230 -12.45 -1.38 6.29
N ALA A 231 -13.05 -0.22 6.59
CA ALA A 231 -13.08 0.33 7.93
C ALA A 231 -13.95 -0.51 8.89
N ASP A 232 -15.09 -1.03 8.42
CA ASP A 232 -15.92 -1.95 9.20
C ASP A 232 -15.15 -3.23 9.52
N GLU A 233 -14.48 -3.82 8.54
CA GLU A 233 -13.67 -5.00 8.72
C GLU A 233 -12.49 -4.76 9.68
N ALA A 234 -11.82 -3.62 9.58
CA ALA A 234 -10.76 -3.25 10.51
C ALA A 234 -11.28 -3.13 11.95
N ALA A 235 -12.46 -2.51 12.14
CA ALA A 235 -13.11 -2.43 13.45
C ALA A 235 -13.48 -3.81 14.02
N GLU A 236 -14.08 -4.68 13.21
CA GLU A 236 -14.46 -6.05 13.60
C GLU A 236 -13.25 -6.89 14.04
N ARG A 237 -12.09 -6.62 13.45
CA ARG A 237 -10.82 -7.26 13.78
C ARG A 237 -10.05 -6.59 14.91
N GLY A 238 -10.55 -5.46 15.45
CA GLY A 238 -9.98 -4.74 16.59
C GLY A 238 -8.86 -3.76 16.25
N PHE A 239 -8.65 -3.43 14.98
CA PHE A 239 -7.69 -2.41 14.57
C PHE A 239 -8.19 -1.01 14.93
N ARG A 240 -7.27 -0.17 15.38
CA ARG A 240 -7.56 1.17 15.85
C ARG A 240 -7.39 2.23 14.78
N PHE A 241 -6.41 2.04 13.89
CA PHE A 241 -6.02 3.01 12.89
C PHE A 241 -6.10 2.44 11.47
N LEU A 242 -6.53 3.31 10.53
CA LEU A 242 -6.33 3.11 9.09
C LEU A 242 -5.15 3.94 8.63
N GLN A 243 -4.27 3.36 7.83
CA GLN A 243 -3.13 4.02 7.18
C GLN A 243 -3.25 3.92 5.66
N VAL A 244 -2.86 4.96 4.97
CA VAL A 244 -2.80 5.02 3.49
C VAL A 244 -1.62 5.88 3.07
N ASP A 245 -0.86 5.43 2.09
CA ASP A 245 -0.03 6.30 1.26
C ASP A 245 -0.94 6.82 0.15
N ALA A 246 -1.42 8.04 0.31
CA ALA A 246 -2.51 8.60 -0.47
C ALA A 246 -1.98 9.46 -1.62
N SER A 247 -2.38 9.10 -2.84
CA SER A 247 -2.15 9.94 -4.02
C SER A 247 -2.85 11.30 -3.91
N PRO A 248 -2.45 12.30 -4.70
CA PRO A 248 -3.10 13.61 -4.76
C PRO A 248 -4.62 13.53 -5.00
N ASP A 249 -5.09 12.51 -5.74
CA ASP A 249 -6.51 12.30 -6.03
C ASP A 249 -7.28 11.75 -4.83
N SER A 250 -6.72 10.79 -4.11
CA SER A 250 -7.38 10.11 -2.99
C SER A 250 -7.29 10.87 -1.68
N ARG A 251 -6.20 11.59 -1.44
CA ARG A 251 -5.92 12.36 -0.22
C ARG A 251 -7.08 13.28 0.19
N PRO A 252 -7.62 14.17 -0.68
CA PRO A 252 -8.70 15.07 -0.27
C PRO A 252 -9.99 14.33 0.13
N ILE A 253 -10.22 13.13 -0.42
CA ILE A 253 -11.38 12.30 -0.08
C ILE A 253 -11.19 11.72 1.32
N LEU A 254 -10.02 11.17 1.59
CA LEU A 254 -9.69 10.50 2.85
C LEU A 254 -9.57 11.50 4.01
N GLU A 255 -9.03 12.70 3.77
CA GLU A 255 -9.00 13.78 4.77
C GLU A 255 -10.41 14.20 5.20
N ARG A 256 -11.36 14.28 4.25
CA ARG A 256 -12.79 14.53 4.58
C ARG A 256 -13.41 13.40 5.40
N LEU A 257 -12.86 12.20 5.34
CA LEU A 257 -13.27 11.05 6.16
C LEU A 257 -12.58 11.01 7.53
N GLY A 258 -11.73 11.99 7.84
CA GLY A 258 -11.10 12.15 9.16
C GLY A 258 -9.70 11.56 9.28
N LEU A 259 -9.10 11.13 8.17
CA LEU A 259 -7.68 10.82 8.17
C LEU A 259 -6.88 12.13 8.16
N ARG A 260 -5.68 12.10 8.71
CA ARG A 260 -4.79 13.27 8.83
C ARG A 260 -3.49 12.99 8.10
N THR A 261 -2.99 13.96 7.35
CA THR A 261 -1.66 13.91 6.75
C THR A 261 -0.61 14.07 7.84
N LEU A 262 0.27 13.09 7.95
CA LEU A 262 1.38 13.10 8.92
C LEU A 262 2.69 13.53 8.28
N THR A 263 2.96 13.09 7.07
CA THR A 263 4.18 13.41 6.30
C THR A 263 3.96 13.09 4.82
N SER A 264 4.89 13.51 3.97
CA SER A 264 4.96 13.00 2.60
C SER A 264 5.69 11.66 2.54
N THR A 265 5.45 10.91 1.47
CA THR A 265 6.22 9.71 1.11
C THR A 265 6.42 9.65 -0.39
N THR A 266 7.58 9.20 -0.85
CA THR A 266 7.93 9.10 -2.26
C THR A 266 8.62 7.77 -2.52
N PRO A 267 8.08 6.93 -3.42
CA PRO A 267 8.82 5.78 -3.94
C PRO A 267 9.96 6.29 -4.85
N TRP A 268 11.16 5.79 -4.63
CA TRP A 268 12.31 6.01 -5.50
C TRP A 268 12.70 4.69 -6.14
N ASN A 269 12.61 4.62 -7.46
CA ASN A 269 12.82 3.39 -8.21
C ASN A 269 14.20 3.35 -8.84
N TRP A 270 14.93 2.27 -8.59
CA TRP A 270 16.22 1.99 -9.25
C TRP A 270 16.06 0.83 -10.24
N ARG A 271 16.59 1.02 -11.44
CA ARG A 271 16.59 0.00 -12.50
C ARG A 271 18.01 -0.35 -12.90
N PRO A 272 18.33 -1.67 -13.13
CA PRO A 272 19.65 -2.15 -13.52
C PRO A 272 20.08 -1.68 -14.92
#